data_5aec9878a13fce663b183a5fe62f18dc
#
_entry.id   5aec9878a13fce663b183a5fe62f18dc
#
_cell.length_a   1.000
_cell.length_b   1.000
_cell.length_c   1.000
_cell.angle_alpha   90.00
_cell.angle_beta   90.00
_cell.angle_gamma   90.00
#
_symmetry.space_group_name_H-M   'P 1'
#
loop_
_entity.id
_entity.type
_entity.pdbx_description
1 polymer ?
#
loop_
_entity_poly.entity_id
_entity_poly.type
_entity_poly.pdbx_seq_one_letter_code
_entity_poly.pdbx_strand_id
1 'polypeptide(L)'
;MDFTNIEGYTDIQHSLDALYSKKNIDFSSSAISNGLLDELKKAGFVDIYNSDADIHPLNLISLIFKQAGYQGINLDLYSFFIDIPLIYKATDKANHDFLRDHLSLNSLITSALREPYQHVEEGLQTRGVNESNGYTITGHKYFIENFQQAKFLILSFQTNEGIKLALTDKNNVSCDKQIITSGLTVSQIAFKELHIEQECILNIDSPLDLINEIDLSQKLIRSMFIEGVSKRMMEMTAKYTAERKQFDRPIATFQAVSHRASSMFIDHECLSLVNQQALFSLINNKPEKENHVLAAKAWSADVSHRSSYSAQHLHGGMGVSKEYDLWKYCLLAKEHEIMHDSAAVCITNLGKNITLNQ
;
A
#
# COMPACT_ATOMS: atom_id res chain seq x y z
N MET A 1 -11.41 -14.18 -18.59
CA MET A 1 -11.30 -13.34 -17.39
C MET A 1 -12.69 -12.81 -17.12
N ASP A 2 -13.24 -13.05 -15.96
CA ASP A 2 -14.54 -12.54 -15.57
C ASP A 2 -14.33 -11.21 -14.83
N PHE A 3 -14.93 -10.15 -15.33
CA PHE A 3 -14.88 -8.80 -14.73
C PHE A 3 -16.11 -8.50 -13.87
N THR A 4 -16.94 -9.51 -13.58
CA THR A 4 -18.07 -9.34 -12.67
C THR A 4 -17.58 -9.13 -11.24
N ASN A 5 -18.27 -8.27 -10.50
CA ASN A 5 -18.00 -8.06 -9.10
C ASN A 5 -18.29 -9.33 -8.30
N ILE A 6 -17.52 -9.56 -7.25
CA ILE A 6 -17.75 -10.62 -6.27
C ILE A 6 -19.15 -10.43 -5.68
N GLU A 7 -19.88 -11.52 -5.45
CA GLU A 7 -21.15 -11.50 -4.76
C GLU A 7 -21.00 -10.77 -3.41
N GLY A 8 -21.90 -9.84 -3.11
CA GLY A 8 -21.80 -8.99 -1.92
C GLY A 8 -20.85 -7.78 -2.03
N TYR A 9 -20.17 -7.58 -3.16
CA TYR A 9 -19.24 -6.45 -3.35
C TYR A 9 -19.85 -5.10 -3.00
N THR A 10 -21.09 -4.86 -3.47
CA THR A 10 -21.81 -3.61 -3.23
C THR A 10 -22.13 -3.40 -1.74
N ASP A 11 -22.50 -4.45 -1.03
CA ASP A 11 -22.84 -4.39 0.41
C ASP A 11 -21.58 -4.10 1.24
N ILE A 12 -20.46 -4.75 0.90
CA ILE A 12 -19.16 -4.49 1.52
C ILE A 12 -18.74 -3.05 1.27
N GLN A 13 -18.88 -2.57 0.03
CA GLN A 13 -18.56 -1.18 -0.33
C GLN A 13 -19.40 -0.19 0.48
N HIS A 14 -20.72 -0.40 0.58
CA HIS A 14 -21.59 0.45 1.39
C HIS A 14 -21.23 0.43 2.88
N SER A 15 -20.82 -0.72 3.40
CA SER A 15 -20.36 -0.86 4.78
C SER A 15 -19.09 -0.08 5.05
N LEU A 16 -18.12 -0.13 4.12
CA LEU A 16 -16.88 0.65 4.18
C LEU A 16 -17.15 2.15 4.04
N ASP A 17 -18.05 2.56 3.14
CA ASP A 17 -18.48 3.95 3.00
C ASP A 17 -19.07 4.49 4.30
N ALA A 18 -19.97 3.71 4.91
CA ALA A 18 -20.59 4.07 6.18
C ALA A 18 -19.56 4.15 7.32
N LEU A 19 -18.54 3.30 7.32
CA LEU A 19 -17.46 3.31 8.31
C LEU A 19 -16.57 4.55 8.13
N TYR A 20 -16.11 4.81 6.91
CA TYR A 20 -15.19 5.89 6.60
C TYR A 20 -15.82 7.30 6.70
N SER A 21 -17.11 7.44 6.42
CA SER A 21 -17.81 8.73 6.50
C SER A 21 -18.21 9.15 7.92
N LYS A 22 -18.17 8.25 8.90
CA LYS A 22 -18.63 8.52 10.28
C LYS A 22 -17.67 9.33 11.16
N LYS A 23 -16.41 9.50 10.74
CA LYS A 23 -15.36 10.11 11.58
C LYS A 23 -14.81 11.39 10.98
N ASN A 24 -14.58 12.39 11.82
CA ASN A 24 -13.63 13.47 11.55
C ASN A 24 -12.21 12.85 11.60
N ILE A 25 -11.78 12.29 10.48
CA ILE A 25 -10.47 11.67 10.36
C ILE A 25 -9.46 12.77 10.13
N ASP A 26 -8.50 12.88 11.04
CA ASP A 26 -7.35 13.75 10.84
C ASP A 26 -6.48 13.17 9.71
N PHE A 27 -6.41 13.89 8.61
CA PHE A 27 -5.69 13.49 7.40
C PHE A 27 -4.19 13.24 7.64
N SER A 28 -3.59 13.97 8.59
CA SER A 28 -2.16 13.89 8.91
C SER A 28 -1.82 12.85 9.98
N SER A 29 -2.82 12.21 10.56
CA SER A 29 -2.65 11.19 11.60
C SER A 29 -2.79 9.78 11.03
N SER A 30 -2.07 8.79 11.61
CA SER A 30 -2.15 7.40 11.18
C SER A 30 -3.57 6.84 11.35
N ALA A 31 -3.91 5.83 10.55
CA ALA A 31 -5.19 5.11 10.64
C ALA A 31 -5.43 4.54 12.06
N ILE A 32 -4.35 4.13 12.74
CA ILE A 32 -4.41 3.62 14.11
C ILE A 32 -4.74 4.76 15.09
N SER A 33 -4.07 5.89 14.98
CA SER A 33 -4.32 7.07 15.83
C SER A 33 -5.76 7.61 15.64
N ASN A 34 -6.30 7.49 14.43
CA ASN A 34 -7.69 7.81 14.14
C ASN A 34 -8.69 6.74 14.62
N GLY A 35 -8.23 5.62 15.19
CA GLY A 35 -9.07 4.51 15.63
C GLY A 35 -9.75 3.75 14.48
N LEU A 36 -9.26 3.88 13.25
CA LEU A 36 -9.81 3.18 12.08
C LEU A 36 -9.57 1.67 12.14
N LEU A 37 -8.42 1.25 12.65
CA LEU A 37 -8.13 -0.18 12.82
C LEU A 37 -9.15 -0.85 13.74
N ASP A 38 -9.53 -0.21 14.85
CA ASP A 38 -10.52 -0.75 15.79
C ASP A 38 -11.92 -0.83 15.17
N GLU A 39 -12.28 0.16 14.34
CA GLU A 39 -13.56 0.11 13.62
C GLU A 39 -13.58 -0.98 12.54
N LEU A 40 -12.48 -1.17 11.81
CA LEU A 40 -12.32 -2.27 10.85
C LEU A 40 -12.38 -3.64 11.55
N LYS A 41 -11.78 -3.76 12.75
CA LYS A 41 -11.89 -4.97 13.60
C LYS A 41 -13.33 -5.25 14.00
N LYS A 42 -14.04 -4.25 14.54
CA LYS A 42 -15.46 -4.39 14.96
C LYS A 42 -16.38 -4.75 13.79
N ALA A 43 -16.06 -4.29 12.59
CA ALA A 43 -16.82 -4.58 11.38
C ALA A 43 -16.45 -5.95 10.74
N GLY A 44 -15.50 -6.69 11.32
CA GLY A 44 -15.06 -8.00 10.81
C GLY A 44 -14.11 -7.95 9.62
N PHE A 45 -13.59 -6.76 9.27
CA PHE A 45 -12.68 -6.60 8.13
C PHE A 45 -11.23 -7.00 8.42
N VAL A 46 -10.93 -7.58 9.57
CA VAL A 46 -9.56 -7.95 9.97
C VAL A 46 -9.34 -9.46 9.91
N ASP A 47 -10.40 -10.26 10.09
CA ASP A 47 -10.32 -11.73 10.11
C ASP A 47 -10.32 -12.36 8.70
N ILE A 48 -9.90 -11.60 7.70
CA ILE A 48 -9.97 -11.95 6.27
C ILE A 48 -9.18 -13.20 5.92
N TYR A 49 -8.08 -13.45 6.61
CA TYR A 49 -7.24 -14.63 6.38
C TYR A 49 -7.74 -15.89 7.09
N ASN A 50 -8.66 -15.72 8.05
CA ASN A 50 -9.22 -16.80 8.87
C ASN A 50 -10.67 -17.16 8.48
N SER A 51 -11.26 -16.45 7.50
CA SER A 51 -12.62 -16.72 7.05
C SER A 51 -12.65 -17.95 6.15
N ASP A 52 -13.60 -18.85 6.38
CA ASP A 52 -13.95 -19.97 5.48
C ASP A 52 -14.63 -19.48 4.18
N ALA A 53 -14.53 -18.18 3.90
CA ALA A 53 -15.14 -17.59 2.71
C ALA A 53 -14.34 -17.98 1.45
N ASP A 54 -15.04 -18.33 0.38
CA ASP A 54 -14.47 -18.63 -0.95
C ASP A 54 -13.78 -17.41 -1.61
N ILE A 55 -13.65 -16.30 -0.89
CA ILE A 55 -13.09 -15.04 -1.40
C ILE A 55 -11.63 -14.93 -0.99
N HIS A 56 -10.74 -14.84 -1.97
CA HIS A 56 -9.32 -14.62 -1.70
C HIS A 56 -9.08 -13.31 -0.93
N PRO A 57 -8.26 -13.29 0.13
CA PRO A 57 -8.04 -12.09 0.98
C PRO A 57 -7.70 -10.82 0.21
N LEU A 58 -6.87 -10.89 -0.83
CA LEU A 58 -6.51 -9.73 -1.64
C LEU A 58 -7.71 -9.03 -2.32
N ASN A 59 -8.80 -9.74 -2.59
CA ASN A 59 -10.01 -9.11 -3.13
C ASN A 59 -10.63 -8.15 -2.12
N LEU A 60 -10.73 -8.57 -0.86
CA LEU A 60 -11.30 -7.73 0.19
C LEU A 60 -10.35 -6.59 0.59
N ILE A 61 -9.04 -6.89 0.69
CA ILE A 61 -8.01 -5.88 0.96
C ILE A 61 -8.03 -4.80 -0.15
N SER A 62 -8.12 -5.21 -1.41
CA SER A 62 -8.19 -4.26 -2.54
C SER A 62 -9.39 -3.31 -2.41
N LEU A 63 -10.54 -3.82 -1.98
CA LEU A 63 -11.74 -3.02 -1.78
C LEU A 63 -11.61 -2.06 -0.59
N ILE A 64 -11.05 -2.52 0.53
CA ILE A 64 -10.79 -1.69 1.72
C ILE A 64 -9.91 -0.49 1.34
N PHE A 65 -8.81 -0.72 0.65
CA PHE A 65 -7.87 0.34 0.27
C PHE A 65 -8.41 1.24 -0.85
N LYS A 66 -9.08 0.67 -1.86
CA LYS A 66 -9.73 1.44 -2.91
C LYS A 66 -10.78 2.39 -2.32
N GLN A 67 -11.59 1.91 -1.37
CA GLN A 67 -12.60 2.73 -0.74
C GLN A 67 -12.01 3.79 0.20
N ALA A 68 -10.91 3.50 0.90
CA ALA A 68 -10.17 4.49 1.67
C ALA A 68 -9.64 5.62 0.75
N GLY A 69 -9.06 5.27 -0.40
CA GLY A 69 -8.62 6.23 -1.41
C GLY A 69 -9.76 7.11 -1.92
N TYR A 70 -10.93 6.53 -2.21
CA TYR A 70 -12.13 7.26 -2.63
C TYR A 70 -12.63 8.25 -1.56
N GLN A 71 -12.55 7.89 -0.29
CA GLN A 71 -12.94 8.75 0.84
C GLN A 71 -11.84 9.74 1.27
N GLY A 72 -10.65 9.70 0.65
CA GLY A 72 -9.53 10.58 0.97
C GLY A 72 -8.89 10.28 2.32
N ILE A 73 -8.91 9.01 2.73
CA ILE A 73 -8.35 8.54 3.99
C ILE A 73 -6.98 7.93 3.70
N ASN A 74 -5.95 8.44 4.36
CA ASN A 74 -4.64 7.82 4.30
C ASN A 74 -4.61 6.58 5.19
N LEU A 75 -4.77 5.40 4.56
CA LEU A 75 -4.84 4.11 5.24
C LEU A 75 -3.45 3.46 5.25
N ASP A 76 -2.65 3.81 6.25
CA ASP A 76 -1.28 3.32 6.45
C ASP A 76 -1.21 1.95 7.15
N LEU A 77 -2.05 0.99 6.71
CA LEU A 77 -2.17 -0.34 7.30
C LEU A 77 -1.66 -1.47 6.37
N TYR A 78 -0.73 -1.14 5.45
CA TYR A 78 -0.21 -2.12 4.49
C TYR A 78 0.51 -3.28 5.17
N SER A 79 1.40 -3.00 6.13
CA SER A 79 2.06 -4.06 6.90
C SER A 79 1.05 -4.95 7.64
N PHE A 80 0.00 -4.36 8.21
CA PHE A 80 -1.02 -5.08 8.95
C PHE A 80 -1.86 -6.01 8.06
N PHE A 81 -2.29 -5.54 6.89
CA PHE A 81 -3.15 -6.32 5.99
C PHE A 81 -2.40 -7.23 5.01
N ILE A 82 -1.12 -6.99 4.75
CA ILE A 82 -0.36 -7.69 3.72
C ILE A 82 0.84 -8.40 4.32
N ASP A 83 1.79 -7.66 4.89
CA ASP A 83 3.09 -8.21 5.25
C ASP A 83 2.98 -9.25 6.35
N ILE A 84 2.35 -8.88 7.46
CA ILE A 84 2.27 -9.74 8.65
C ILE A 84 1.49 -11.03 8.37
N PRO A 85 0.31 -10.99 7.72
CA PRO A 85 -0.41 -12.22 7.38
C PRO A 85 0.35 -13.13 6.40
N LEU A 86 1.05 -12.59 5.40
CA LEU A 86 1.84 -13.39 4.47
C LEU A 86 3.05 -14.00 5.17
N ILE A 87 3.74 -13.25 6.04
CA ILE A 87 4.84 -13.78 6.86
C ILE A 87 4.33 -14.89 7.78
N TYR A 88 3.22 -14.65 8.50
CA TYR A 88 2.61 -15.65 9.38
C TYR A 88 2.30 -16.95 8.63
N LYS A 89 1.69 -16.85 7.44
CA LYS A 89 1.35 -18.00 6.60
C LYS A 89 2.59 -18.78 6.12
N ALA A 90 3.70 -18.08 5.87
CA ALA A 90 4.94 -18.66 5.35
C ALA A 90 5.86 -19.29 6.44
N THR A 91 5.60 -19.02 7.72
CA THR A 91 6.39 -19.57 8.83
C THR A 91 5.97 -21.00 9.17
N ASP A 92 6.85 -21.76 9.81
CA ASP A 92 6.56 -23.09 10.32
C ASP A 92 5.63 -23.06 11.56
N LYS A 93 5.19 -24.25 12.02
CA LYS A 93 4.26 -24.37 13.15
C LYS A 93 4.81 -23.79 14.47
N ALA A 94 6.11 -23.93 14.72
CA ALA A 94 6.73 -23.41 15.95
C ALA A 94 6.70 -21.88 15.96
N ASN A 95 7.00 -21.25 14.82
CA ASN A 95 6.93 -19.80 14.67
C ASN A 95 5.48 -19.30 14.61
N HIS A 96 4.50 -20.09 14.16
CA HIS A 96 3.08 -19.74 14.27
C HIS A 96 2.67 -19.52 15.73
N ASP A 97 3.02 -20.42 16.63
CA ASP A 97 2.70 -20.29 18.05
C ASP A 97 3.41 -19.05 18.64
N PHE A 98 4.69 -18.89 18.33
CA PHE A 98 5.48 -17.72 18.73
C PHE A 98 4.87 -16.40 18.25
N LEU A 99 4.53 -16.26 16.95
CA LEU A 99 3.93 -15.06 16.40
C LEU A 99 2.52 -14.83 16.94
N ARG A 100 1.71 -15.90 17.10
CA ARG A 100 0.36 -15.82 17.65
C ARG A 100 0.37 -15.29 19.08
N ASP A 101 1.29 -15.72 19.90
CA ASP A 101 1.43 -15.24 21.28
C ASP A 101 1.72 -13.73 21.31
N HIS A 102 2.57 -13.24 20.39
CA HIS A 102 2.84 -11.82 20.25
C HIS A 102 1.65 -11.02 19.66
N LEU A 103 0.89 -11.59 18.73
CA LEU A 103 -0.32 -10.99 18.17
C LEU A 103 -1.49 -10.99 19.17
N SER A 104 -1.63 -12.05 20.01
CA SER A 104 -2.72 -12.19 20.98
C SER A 104 -2.67 -11.15 22.12
N LEU A 105 -1.52 -10.52 22.34
CA LEU A 105 -1.32 -9.45 23.33
C LEU A 105 -1.91 -8.09 22.91
N ASN A 106 -2.79 -8.04 21.92
CA ASN A 106 -3.24 -6.80 21.28
C ASN A 106 -2.08 -5.91 20.83
N SER A 107 -0.96 -6.52 20.53
CA SER A 107 0.27 -5.84 20.14
C SER A 107 0.30 -5.69 18.64
N LEU A 108 0.51 -4.47 18.15
CA LEU A 108 0.75 -4.24 16.75
C LEU A 108 2.18 -4.71 16.41
N ILE A 109 2.29 -5.50 15.33
CA ILE A 109 3.56 -5.82 14.68
C ILE A 109 3.64 -5.02 13.38
N THR A 110 4.79 -4.42 13.10
CA THR A 110 5.07 -3.80 11.80
C THR A 110 6.25 -4.48 11.13
N SER A 111 6.47 -4.21 9.86
CA SER A 111 7.54 -4.80 9.06
C SER A 111 8.58 -3.77 8.64
N ALA A 112 9.83 -4.20 8.56
CA ALA A 112 10.98 -3.46 8.06
C ALA A 112 11.71 -4.30 7.02
N LEU A 113 11.11 -4.45 5.83
CA LEU A 113 11.62 -5.32 4.77
C LEU A 113 12.39 -4.53 3.70
N ARG A 114 12.09 -3.25 3.51
CA ARG A 114 12.63 -2.43 2.40
C ARG A 114 13.87 -1.67 2.80
N GLU A 115 14.75 -1.54 1.82
CA GLU A 115 15.95 -0.71 1.84
C GLU A 115 15.91 0.33 0.72
N PRO A 116 16.57 1.50 0.86
CA PRO A 116 16.55 2.52 -0.18
C PRO A 116 17.35 2.05 -1.39
N TYR A 117 16.86 2.43 -2.56
CA TYR A 117 17.55 2.27 -3.85
C TYR A 117 17.89 0.83 -4.27
N GLN A 118 17.24 -0.19 -3.66
CA GLN A 118 17.52 -1.58 -4.01
C GLN A 118 16.29 -2.31 -4.56
N HIS A 119 16.56 -3.06 -5.63
CA HIS A 119 15.73 -4.19 -6.00
C HIS A 119 16.09 -5.36 -5.05
N VAL A 120 15.09 -6.07 -4.55
CA VAL A 120 15.31 -7.19 -3.64
C VAL A 120 16.26 -8.24 -4.25
N GLU A 121 16.24 -8.39 -5.58
CA GLU A 121 17.13 -9.26 -6.36
C GLU A 121 18.62 -8.94 -6.24
N GLU A 122 18.99 -7.66 -5.97
CA GLU A 122 20.40 -7.25 -5.77
C GLU A 122 20.92 -7.62 -4.38
N GLY A 123 20.07 -8.21 -3.55
CA GLY A 123 20.35 -8.59 -2.17
C GLY A 123 20.23 -7.43 -1.19
N LEU A 124 19.97 -7.76 0.07
CA LEU A 124 19.83 -6.78 1.13
C LEU A 124 21.19 -6.23 1.56
N GLN A 125 21.26 -4.93 1.87
CA GLN A 125 22.46 -4.30 2.48
C GLN A 125 22.52 -4.49 4.00
N THR A 126 21.35 -4.63 4.65
CA THR A 126 21.29 -5.02 6.06
C THR A 126 21.88 -6.42 6.21
N ARG A 127 22.95 -6.54 6.99
CA ARG A 127 23.73 -7.77 7.15
C ARG A 127 23.58 -8.34 8.56
N GLY A 128 23.48 -9.66 8.63
CA GLY A 128 23.55 -10.41 9.87
C GLY A 128 24.78 -11.31 9.91
N VAL A 129 25.59 -11.16 10.96
CA VAL A 129 26.73 -12.02 11.26
C VAL A 129 26.29 -13.08 12.26
N ASN A 130 26.52 -14.36 11.94
CA ASN A 130 26.17 -15.49 12.81
C ASN A 130 27.03 -15.47 14.04
N GLU A 131 26.42 -15.65 15.19
CA GLU A 131 27.08 -15.82 16.52
C GLU A 131 26.62 -17.11 17.17
N SER A 132 27.18 -17.43 18.35
CA SER A 132 26.90 -18.69 19.07
C SER A 132 25.41 -18.87 19.44
N ASN A 133 24.65 -17.78 19.59
CA ASN A 133 23.24 -17.79 19.99
C ASN A 133 22.38 -16.80 19.18
N GLY A 134 22.61 -16.74 17.88
CA GLY A 134 21.79 -15.87 17.02
C GLY A 134 22.60 -15.06 16.03
N TYR A 135 22.19 -13.80 15.81
CA TYR A 135 22.79 -12.93 14.80
C TYR A 135 23.00 -11.52 15.34
N THR A 136 24.13 -10.92 14.98
CA THR A 136 24.36 -9.47 15.16
C THR A 136 24.09 -8.76 13.83
N ILE A 137 23.14 -7.81 13.83
CA ILE A 137 22.60 -7.17 12.65
C ILE A 137 23.07 -5.72 12.55
N THR A 138 23.56 -5.35 11.36
CA THR A 138 23.97 -3.98 11.02
C THR A 138 23.34 -3.57 9.67
N GLY A 139 22.79 -2.37 9.58
CA GLY A 139 22.17 -1.86 8.36
C GLY A 139 21.07 -0.83 8.60
N HIS A 140 20.27 -0.60 7.60
CA HIS A 140 19.21 0.40 7.66
C HIS A 140 17.93 -0.12 6.99
N LYS A 141 16.78 0.30 7.52
CA LYS A 141 15.45 0.08 6.90
C LYS A 141 14.69 1.39 6.85
N TYR A 142 13.86 1.55 5.82
CA TYR A 142 13.18 2.79 5.50
C TYR A 142 11.69 2.59 5.29
N PHE A 143 10.91 3.69 5.39
CA PHE A 143 9.47 3.72 5.17
C PHE A 143 8.68 2.72 6.01
N ILE A 144 9.03 2.62 7.30
CA ILE A 144 8.35 1.75 8.23
C ILE A 144 7.11 2.45 8.74
N GLU A 145 5.95 1.94 8.35
CA GLU A 145 4.64 2.44 8.75
C GLU A 145 4.34 2.04 10.20
N ASN A 146 3.63 2.91 10.92
CA ASN A 146 3.12 2.64 12.28
C ASN A 146 4.16 2.17 13.30
N PHE A 147 5.45 2.45 13.12
CA PHE A 147 6.50 2.04 14.05
C PHE A 147 6.26 2.58 15.47
N GLN A 148 5.70 3.79 15.60
CA GLN A 148 5.45 4.38 16.91
C GLN A 148 4.38 3.63 17.71
N GLN A 149 3.37 3.10 17.02
CA GLN A 149 2.25 2.34 17.59
C GLN A 149 2.58 0.85 17.74
N ALA A 150 3.53 0.35 16.96
CA ALA A 150 3.94 -1.05 17.03
C ALA A 150 4.65 -1.36 18.35
N LYS A 151 4.53 -2.59 18.83
CA LYS A 151 5.31 -3.15 19.92
C LYS A 151 6.48 -3.98 19.38
N PHE A 152 6.26 -4.68 18.28
CA PHE A 152 7.26 -5.55 17.67
C PHE A 152 7.49 -5.15 16.21
N LEU A 153 8.68 -5.53 15.73
CA LEU A 153 9.16 -5.29 14.38
C LEU A 153 9.64 -6.61 13.77
N ILE A 154 9.16 -6.95 12.57
CA ILE A 154 9.77 -8.00 11.75
C ILE A 154 10.72 -7.33 10.76
N LEU A 155 11.97 -7.77 10.75
CA LEU A 155 12.98 -7.23 9.83
C LEU A 155 13.60 -8.34 8.98
N SER A 156 14.06 -7.98 7.78
CA SER A 156 14.81 -8.84 6.88
C SER A 156 16.28 -8.45 6.85
N PHE A 157 17.17 -9.44 6.74
CA PHE A 157 18.62 -9.22 6.65
C PHE A 157 19.30 -10.34 5.87
N GLN A 158 20.44 -10.02 5.26
CA GLN A 158 21.26 -10.95 4.49
C GLN A 158 22.30 -11.63 5.41
N THR A 159 22.44 -12.93 5.29
CA THR A 159 23.51 -13.71 5.90
C THR A 159 24.32 -14.43 4.82
N ASN A 160 25.38 -15.16 5.23
CA ASN A 160 26.13 -16.05 4.33
C ASN A 160 25.28 -17.24 3.84
N GLU A 161 24.21 -17.59 4.56
CA GLU A 161 23.29 -18.68 4.23
C GLU A 161 22.08 -18.23 3.39
N GLY A 162 21.93 -16.94 3.15
CA GLY A 162 20.78 -16.36 2.45
C GLY A 162 20.06 -15.30 3.30
N ILE A 163 18.87 -14.92 2.86
CA ILE A 163 18.02 -13.94 3.56
C ILE A 163 17.33 -14.64 4.73
N LYS A 164 17.26 -13.95 5.86
CA LYS A 164 16.48 -14.35 7.04
C LYS A 164 15.54 -13.23 7.47
N LEU A 165 14.46 -13.62 8.14
CA LEU A 165 13.55 -12.69 8.82
C LEU A 165 13.60 -12.96 10.31
N ALA A 166 13.46 -11.89 11.12
CA ALA A 166 13.44 -12.00 12.56
C ALA A 166 12.43 -11.04 13.19
N LEU A 167 11.89 -11.45 14.34
CA LEU A 167 11.06 -10.60 15.20
C LEU A 167 11.92 -9.96 16.30
N THR A 168 11.72 -8.68 16.57
CA THR A 168 12.36 -7.97 17.68
C THR A 168 11.39 -7.02 18.36
N ASP A 169 11.62 -6.72 19.65
CA ASP A 169 10.93 -5.61 20.33
C ASP A 169 11.43 -4.28 19.72
N LYS A 170 10.51 -3.35 19.45
CA LYS A 170 10.86 -2.05 18.88
C LYS A 170 11.82 -1.23 19.77
N ASN A 171 11.80 -1.47 21.08
CA ASN A 171 12.68 -0.76 22.02
C ASN A 171 14.14 -1.12 21.85
N ASN A 172 14.45 -2.23 21.16
CA ASN A 172 15.82 -2.65 20.85
C ASN A 172 16.42 -1.86 19.68
N VAL A 173 15.65 -1.01 19.02
CA VAL A 173 16.11 -0.27 17.84
C VAL A 173 15.87 1.22 18.00
N SER A 174 16.79 2.02 17.48
CA SER A 174 16.62 3.47 17.35
C SER A 174 15.97 3.83 16.03
N CYS A 175 15.05 4.78 16.02
CA CYS A 175 14.41 5.25 14.80
C CYS A 175 14.45 6.76 14.66
N ASP A 176 14.59 7.22 13.44
CA ASP A 176 14.35 8.59 13.03
C ASP A 176 12.96 8.71 12.39
N LYS A 177 12.21 9.73 12.82
CA LYS A 177 10.89 10.03 12.27
C LYS A 177 11.02 10.91 11.06
N GLN A 178 10.28 10.58 10.00
CA GLN A 178 10.16 11.40 8.80
C GLN A 178 8.69 11.70 8.52
N ILE A 179 8.40 12.97 8.25
CA ILE A 179 7.06 13.38 7.81
C ILE A 179 7.03 13.34 6.28
N ILE A 180 6.14 12.56 5.74
CA ILE A 180 5.95 12.43 4.29
C ILE A 180 4.93 13.46 3.77
N THR A 181 4.72 13.50 2.45
CA THR A 181 3.94 14.55 1.76
C THR A 181 2.51 14.72 2.31
N SER A 182 1.85 13.65 2.70
CA SER A 182 0.51 13.68 3.31
C SER A 182 0.49 14.19 4.75
N GLY A 183 1.64 14.34 5.38
CA GLY A 183 1.77 14.67 6.80
C GLY A 183 1.86 13.45 7.73
N LEU A 184 1.70 12.23 7.20
CA LEU A 184 1.95 11.03 7.98
C LEU A 184 3.42 10.92 8.40
N THR A 185 3.62 10.23 9.52
CA THR A 185 4.95 9.92 10.04
C THR A 185 5.32 8.49 9.66
N VAL A 186 6.41 8.33 8.93
CA VAL A 186 7.09 7.06 8.71
C VAL A 186 8.40 7.02 9.48
N SER A 187 8.91 5.84 9.74
CA SER A 187 10.17 5.68 10.47
C SER A 187 11.27 5.14 9.57
N GLN A 188 12.48 5.59 9.86
CA GLN A 188 13.73 5.04 9.36
C GLN A 188 14.47 4.44 10.54
N ILE A 189 15.01 3.24 10.37
CA ILE A 189 15.73 2.52 11.43
C ILE A 189 17.16 2.28 10.99
N ALA A 190 18.10 2.53 11.92
CA ALA A 190 19.48 2.13 11.80
C ALA A 190 19.77 1.02 12.81
N PHE A 191 20.22 -0.12 12.35
CA PHE A 191 20.72 -1.21 13.18
C PHE A 191 22.22 -1.05 13.38
N LYS A 192 22.62 -0.86 14.63
CA LYS A 192 24.02 -0.75 15.02
C LYS A 192 24.33 -1.91 15.98
N GLU A 193 24.78 -3.02 15.40
CA GLU A 193 25.10 -4.24 16.17
C GLU A 193 23.91 -4.74 17.01
N LEU A 194 22.71 -4.76 16.41
CA LEU A 194 21.51 -5.30 17.05
C LEU A 194 21.66 -6.81 17.19
N HIS A 195 21.70 -7.31 18.42
CA HIS A 195 21.68 -8.75 18.69
C HIS A 195 20.25 -9.30 18.61
N ILE A 196 20.07 -10.36 17.85
CA ILE A 196 18.81 -11.13 17.71
C ILE A 196 19.10 -12.57 18.10
N GLU A 197 18.37 -13.07 19.08
CA GLU A 197 18.50 -14.46 19.56
C GLU A 197 17.95 -15.44 18.50
N GLN A 198 18.49 -16.68 18.50
CA GLN A 198 18.13 -17.71 17.54
C GLN A 198 16.61 -18.02 17.54
N GLU A 199 15.96 -17.95 18.69
CA GLU A 199 14.53 -18.20 18.84
C GLU A 199 13.65 -17.14 18.18
N CYS A 200 14.18 -15.94 17.95
CA CYS A 200 13.49 -14.83 17.27
C CYS A 200 13.60 -14.90 15.74
N ILE A 201 14.38 -15.85 15.20
CA ILE A 201 14.50 -16.07 13.76
C ILE A 201 13.28 -16.85 13.26
N LEU A 202 12.65 -16.31 12.21
CA LEU A 202 11.49 -16.94 11.59
C LEU A 202 11.95 -17.97 10.55
N ASN A 203 11.51 -19.21 10.72
CA ASN A 203 11.79 -20.29 9.77
C ASN A 203 10.84 -20.17 8.55
N ILE A 204 11.41 -19.81 7.44
CA ILE A 204 10.71 -19.60 6.16
C ILE A 204 11.53 -20.31 5.08
N ASP A 205 10.88 -21.17 4.29
CA ASP A 205 11.56 -21.97 3.28
C ASP A 205 12.18 -21.09 2.17
N SER A 206 11.46 -20.09 1.71
CA SER A 206 11.90 -19.20 0.62
C SER A 206 11.67 -17.72 1.00
N PRO A 207 12.57 -17.12 1.82
CA PRO A 207 12.40 -15.75 2.29
C PRO A 207 12.38 -14.70 1.17
N LEU A 208 13.16 -14.91 0.10
CA LEU A 208 13.19 -14.03 -1.06
C LEU A 208 11.86 -14.04 -1.81
N ASP A 209 11.29 -15.23 -2.05
CA ASP A 209 10.00 -15.36 -2.74
C ASP A 209 8.88 -14.70 -1.93
N LEU A 210 8.90 -14.87 -0.60
CA LEU A 210 7.96 -14.22 0.30
C LEU A 210 8.07 -12.69 0.23
N ILE A 211 9.29 -12.13 0.28
CA ILE A 211 9.51 -10.69 0.19
C ILE A 211 9.02 -10.15 -1.16
N ASN A 212 9.26 -10.88 -2.25
CA ASN A 212 8.77 -10.53 -3.58
C ASN A 212 7.24 -10.58 -3.65
N GLU A 213 6.60 -11.59 -3.05
CA GLU A 213 5.13 -11.68 -2.99
C GLU A 213 4.52 -10.52 -2.18
N ILE A 214 5.13 -10.16 -1.07
CA ILE A 214 4.75 -8.99 -0.27
C ILE A 214 4.88 -7.71 -1.11
N ASP A 215 6.00 -7.51 -1.79
CA ASP A 215 6.26 -6.31 -2.59
C ASP A 215 5.27 -6.18 -3.75
N LEU A 216 4.97 -7.26 -4.47
CA LEU A 216 3.96 -7.28 -5.51
C LEU A 216 2.55 -6.97 -4.97
N SER A 217 2.20 -7.57 -3.83
CA SER A 217 0.91 -7.32 -3.18
C SER A 217 0.78 -5.87 -2.75
N GLN A 218 1.80 -5.29 -2.15
CA GLN A 218 1.81 -3.88 -1.77
C GLN A 218 1.72 -2.93 -2.98
N LYS A 219 2.44 -3.20 -4.07
CA LYS A 219 2.35 -2.42 -5.31
C LYS A 219 0.94 -2.42 -5.87
N LEU A 220 0.33 -3.60 -5.93
CA LEU A 220 -1.04 -3.75 -6.43
C LEU A 220 -2.05 -3.00 -5.55
N ILE A 221 -1.99 -3.19 -4.23
CA ILE A 221 -2.95 -2.54 -3.32
C ILE A 221 -2.79 -1.01 -3.31
N ARG A 222 -1.56 -0.49 -3.46
CA ARG A 222 -1.34 0.96 -3.67
C ARG A 222 -1.91 1.44 -5.01
N SER A 223 -1.84 0.64 -6.06
CA SER A 223 -2.49 0.95 -7.33
C SER A 223 -4.03 0.99 -7.20
N MET A 224 -4.62 0.05 -6.45
CA MET A 224 -6.06 0.03 -6.12
C MET A 224 -6.48 1.26 -5.28
N PHE A 225 -5.64 1.67 -4.33
CA PHE A 225 -5.87 2.90 -3.58
C PHE A 225 -5.95 4.13 -4.50
N ILE A 226 -5.01 4.25 -5.45
CA ILE A 226 -5.01 5.33 -6.46
C ILE A 226 -6.25 5.27 -7.36
N GLU A 227 -6.75 4.09 -7.67
CA GLU A 227 -8.01 3.96 -8.42
C GLU A 227 -9.16 4.66 -7.68
N GLY A 228 -9.26 4.48 -6.35
CA GLY A 228 -10.22 5.20 -5.52
C GLY A 228 -10.00 6.71 -5.51
N VAL A 229 -8.75 7.16 -5.32
CA VAL A 229 -8.37 8.58 -5.34
C VAL A 229 -8.71 9.24 -6.69
N SER A 230 -8.36 8.59 -7.80
CA SER A 230 -8.60 9.12 -9.15
C SER A 230 -10.08 9.23 -9.45
N LYS A 231 -10.90 8.25 -9.05
CA LYS A 231 -12.35 8.29 -9.16
C LYS A 231 -12.93 9.51 -8.46
N ARG A 232 -12.52 9.72 -7.23
CA ARG A 232 -13.04 10.85 -6.44
C ARG A 232 -12.63 12.20 -7.02
N MET A 233 -11.35 12.37 -7.42
CA MET A 233 -10.90 13.59 -8.09
C MET A 233 -11.68 13.87 -9.37
N MET A 234 -11.93 12.84 -10.17
CA MET A 234 -12.74 12.95 -11.40
C MET A 234 -14.16 13.42 -11.09
N GLU A 235 -14.86 12.80 -10.13
CA GLU A 235 -16.22 13.17 -9.73
C GLU A 235 -16.31 14.60 -9.18
N MET A 236 -15.37 14.98 -8.29
CA MET A 236 -15.28 16.35 -7.76
C MET A 236 -15.08 17.35 -8.90
N THR A 237 -14.22 17.03 -9.86
CA THR A 237 -13.94 17.90 -11.02
C THR A 237 -15.15 18.01 -11.93
N ALA A 238 -15.82 16.91 -12.22
CA ALA A 238 -17.05 16.89 -13.03
C ALA A 238 -18.15 17.77 -12.39
N LYS A 239 -18.38 17.59 -11.09
CA LYS A 239 -19.35 18.39 -10.33
C LYS A 239 -18.99 19.88 -10.38
N TYR A 240 -17.75 20.23 -10.01
CA TYR A 240 -17.31 21.62 -9.97
C TYR A 240 -17.46 22.32 -11.35
N THR A 241 -17.03 21.66 -12.42
CA THR A 241 -17.09 22.23 -13.77
C THR A 241 -18.51 22.36 -14.31
N ALA A 242 -19.43 21.51 -13.88
CA ALA A 242 -20.85 21.60 -14.22
C ALA A 242 -21.57 22.74 -13.47
N GLU A 243 -21.15 23.06 -12.23
CA GLU A 243 -21.76 24.09 -11.41
C GLU A 243 -21.14 25.48 -11.63
N ARG A 244 -19.84 25.57 -11.85
CA ARG A 244 -19.09 26.81 -12.01
C ARG A 244 -19.43 27.46 -13.34
N LYS A 245 -19.91 28.71 -13.31
CA LYS A 245 -20.24 29.47 -14.49
C LYS A 245 -19.21 30.57 -14.80
N GLN A 246 -18.89 30.72 -16.06
CA GLN A 246 -18.15 31.84 -16.63
C GLN A 246 -18.70 32.11 -18.02
N PHE A 247 -18.76 33.39 -18.43
CA PHE A 247 -19.37 33.80 -19.68
C PHE A 247 -20.84 33.28 -19.83
N ASP A 248 -21.59 33.38 -18.70
CA ASP A 248 -23.00 33.01 -18.55
C ASP A 248 -23.36 31.53 -18.76
N ARG A 249 -22.38 30.65 -18.79
CA ARG A 249 -22.60 29.21 -18.95
C ARG A 249 -21.65 28.37 -18.08
N PRO A 250 -22.01 27.10 -17.78
CA PRO A 250 -21.13 26.19 -17.07
C PRO A 250 -19.78 26.02 -17.79
N ILE A 251 -18.68 26.00 -17.05
CA ILE A 251 -17.35 25.84 -17.68
C ILE A 251 -17.17 24.47 -18.33
N ALA A 252 -17.90 23.43 -17.91
CA ALA A 252 -17.93 22.11 -18.57
C ALA A 252 -18.33 22.17 -20.04
N THR A 253 -19.02 23.25 -20.50
CA THR A 253 -19.43 23.42 -21.92
C THR A 253 -18.29 23.86 -22.84
N PHE A 254 -17.14 24.25 -22.29
CA PHE A 254 -15.96 24.60 -23.09
C PHE A 254 -15.18 23.36 -23.47
N GLN A 255 -14.79 23.22 -24.75
CA GLN A 255 -14.06 22.04 -25.24
C GLN A 255 -12.79 21.72 -24.45
N ALA A 256 -11.99 22.75 -24.11
CA ALA A 256 -10.76 22.55 -23.36
C ALA A 256 -11.02 21.92 -21.99
N VAL A 257 -12.14 22.23 -21.34
CA VAL A 257 -12.55 21.66 -20.06
C VAL A 257 -13.07 20.23 -20.26
N SER A 258 -14.00 20.03 -21.22
CA SER A 258 -14.61 18.72 -21.46
C SER A 258 -13.57 17.68 -21.93
N HIS A 259 -12.62 18.06 -22.82
CA HIS A 259 -11.57 17.15 -23.28
C HIS A 259 -10.67 16.71 -22.12
N ARG A 260 -10.30 17.63 -21.21
CA ARG A 260 -9.47 17.30 -20.05
C ARG A 260 -10.21 16.40 -19.06
N ALA A 261 -11.48 16.67 -18.80
CA ALA A 261 -12.32 15.81 -17.95
C ALA A 261 -12.52 14.42 -18.57
N SER A 262 -12.69 14.33 -19.91
CA SER A 262 -12.76 13.05 -20.61
C SER A 262 -11.45 12.25 -20.52
N SER A 263 -10.29 12.94 -20.57
CA SER A 263 -9.00 12.28 -20.37
C SER A 263 -8.87 11.69 -18.97
N MET A 264 -9.34 12.41 -17.93
CA MET A 264 -9.36 11.86 -16.55
C MET A 264 -10.25 10.62 -16.46
N PHE A 265 -11.40 10.62 -17.13
CA PHE A 265 -12.28 9.45 -17.18
C PHE A 265 -11.60 8.24 -17.85
N ILE A 266 -10.99 8.45 -19.03
CA ILE A 266 -10.27 7.39 -19.74
C ILE A 266 -9.12 6.83 -18.89
N ASP A 267 -8.34 7.70 -18.27
CA ASP A 267 -7.24 7.30 -17.38
C ASP A 267 -7.72 6.44 -16.21
N HIS A 268 -8.86 6.81 -15.60
CA HIS A 268 -9.45 6.06 -14.50
C HIS A 268 -9.96 4.68 -14.96
N GLU A 269 -10.72 4.61 -16.06
CA GLU A 269 -11.24 3.34 -16.59
C GLU A 269 -10.12 2.38 -16.98
N CYS A 270 -9.07 2.90 -17.66
CA CYS A 270 -7.89 2.08 -17.97
C CYS A 270 -7.20 1.57 -16.70
N LEU A 271 -7.07 2.42 -15.66
CA LEU A 271 -6.48 2.01 -14.39
C LEU A 271 -7.29 0.89 -13.73
N SER A 272 -8.61 1.01 -13.72
CA SER A 272 -9.50 -0.02 -13.18
C SER A 272 -9.30 -1.38 -13.87
N LEU A 273 -9.20 -1.38 -15.20
CA LEU A 273 -9.01 -2.62 -15.97
C LEU A 273 -7.65 -3.27 -15.73
N VAL A 274 -6.56 -2.50 -15.73
CA VAL A 274 -5.22 -3.07 -15.49
C VAL A 274 -5.06 -3.55 -14.06
N ASN A 275 -5.70 -2.88 -13.08
CA ASN A 275 -5.74 -3.32 -11.69
C ASN A 275 -6.47 -4.66 -11.53
N GLN A 276 -7.63 -4.81 -12.18
CA GLN A 276 -8.38 -6.08 -12.15
C GLN A 276 -7.58 -7.21 -12.79
N GLN A 277 -6.88 -6.96 -13.90
CA GLN A 277 -6.01 -7.94 -14.53
C GLN A 277 -4.86 -8.34 -13.60
N ALA A 278 -4.20 -7.38 -12.96
CA ALA A 278 -3.10 -7.63 -12.04
C ALA A 278 -3.58 -8.43 -10.82
N LEU A 279 -4.73 -8.06 -10.22
CA LEU A 279 -5.34 -8.77 -9.10
C LEU A 279 -5.67 -10.22 -9.46
N PHE A 280 -6.33 -10.44 -10.59
CA PHE A 280 -6.63 -11.79 -11.09
C PHE A 280 -5.36 -12.63 -11.29
N SER A 281 -4.32 -12.05 -11.87
CA SER A 281 -3.06 -12.75 -12.13
C SER A 281 -2.32 -13.10 -10.85
N LEU A 282 -2.30 -12.19 -9.86
CA LEU A 282 -1.65 -12.43 -8.58
C LEU A 282 -2.38 -13.50 -7.76
N ILE A 283 -3.71 -13.41 -7.64
CA ILE A 283 -4.53 -14.39 -6.92
C ILE A 283 -4.40 -15.79 -7.50
N ASN A 284 -4.39 -15.91 -8.84
CA ASN A 284 -4.32 -17.19 -9.53
C ASN A 284 -2.88 -17.64 -9.84
N ASN A 285 -1.88 -16.97 -9.25
CA ASN A 285 -0.46 -17.28 -9.41
C ASN A 285 -0.04 -17.50 -10.88
N LYS A 286 -0.51 -16.58 -11.78
CA LYS A 286 -0.19 -16.68 -13.22
C LYS A 286 1.29 -16.37 -13.46
N PRO A 287 1.93 -16.98 -14.49
CA PRO A 287 3.33 -16.70 -14.81
C PRO A 287 3.62 -15.22 -15.04
N GLU A 288 2.68 -14.47 -15.61
CA GLU A 288 2.82 -13.06 -15.94
C GLU A 288 2.42 -12.11 -14.78
N LYS A 289 2.14 -12.64 -13.58
CA LYS A 289 1.63 -11.85 -12.43
C LYS A 289 2.49 -10.64 -12.11
N GLU A 290 3.80 -10.80 -12.12
CA GLU A 290 4.75 -9.71 -11.86
C GLU A 290 4.62 -8.60 -12.92
N ASN A 291 4.64 -8.95 -14.19
CA ASN A 291 4.50 -8.00 -15.29
C ASN A 291 3.18 -7.22 -15.22
N HIS A 292 2.08 -7.91 -14.88
CA HIS A 292 0.78 -7.25 -14.72
C HIS A 292 0.75 -6.29 -13.53
N VAL A 293 1.36 -6.65 -12.41
CA VAL A 293 1.46 -5.76 -11.23
C VAL A 293 2.35 -4.56 -11.51
N LEU A 294 3.52 -4.75 -12.16
CA LEU A 294 4.41 -3.68 -12.56
C LEU A 294 3.73 -2.69 -13.53
N ALA A 295 2.98 -3.22 -14.51
CA ALA A 295 2.18 -2.41 -15.44
C ALA A 295 1.09 -1.61 -14.71
N ALA A 296 0.36 -2.23 -13.78
CA ALA A 296 -0.67 -1.57 -12.99
C ALA A 296 -0.08 -0.46 -12.11
N LYS A 297 1.04 -0.72 -11.43
CA LYS A 297 1.72 0.27 -10.59
C LYS A 297 2.28 1.43 -11.42
N ALA A 298 2.89 1.16 -12.57
CA ALA A 298 3.38 2.20 -13.47
C ALA A 298 2.23 3.08 -13.96
N TRP A 299 1.13 2.47 -14.43
CA TRP A 299 -0.04 3.21 -14.89
C TRP A 299 -0.69 4.03 -13.77
N SER A 300 -0.79 3.49 -12.55
CA SER A 300 -1.33 4.21 -11.40
C SER A 300 -0.52 5.46 -11.06
N ALA A 301 0.81 5.39 -11.16
CA ALA A 301 1.67 6.54 -10.94
C ALA A 301 1.45 7.65 -11.98
N ASP A 302 1.34 7.28 -13.25
CA ASP A 302 1.03 8.22 -14.33
C ASP A 302 -0.37 8.83 -14.18
N VAL A 303 -1.38 8.03 -13.84
CA VAL A 303 -2.76 8.50 -13.57
C VAL A 303 -2.77 9.45 -12.38
N SER A 304 -2.05 9.15 -11.30
CA SER A 304 -1.89 10.02 -10.13
C SER A 304 -1.44 11.41 -10.53
N HIS A 305 -0.39 11.48 -11.33
CA HIS A 305 0.18 12.74 -11.80
C HIS A 305 -0.81 13.51 -12.69
N ARG A 306 -1.33 12.88 -13.75
CA ARG A 306 -2.22 13.52 -14.73
C ARG A 306 -3.54 13.96 -14.12
N SER A 307 -4.14 13.12 -13.26
CA SER A 307 -5.41 13.41 -12.60
C SER A 307 -5.27 14.55 -11.60
N SER A 308 -4.22 14.57 -10.78
CA SER A 308 -3.96 15.67 -9.84
C SER A 308 -3.79 16.99 -10.56
N TYR A 309 -2.94 17.01 -11.60
CA TYR A 309 -2.71 18.21 -12.41
C TYR A 309 -3.99 18.70 -13.11
N SER A 310 -4.76 17.78 -13.70
CA SER A 310 -5.99 18.11 -14.41
C SER A 310 -7.07 18.63 -13.46
N ALA A 311 -7.25 17.99 -12.32
CA ALA A 311 -8.22 18.41 -11.32
C ALA A 311 -7.88 19.81 -10.78
N GLN A 312 -6.63 20.05 -10.34
CA GLN A 312 -6.20 21.37 -9.86
C GLN A 312 -6.38 22.45 -10.92
N HIS A 313 -5.99 22.18 -12.17
CA HIS A 313 -6.14 23.12 -13.26
C HIS A 313 -7.61 23.48 -13.52
N LEU A 314 -8.50 22.49 -13.57
CA LEU A 314 -9.92 22.71 -13.85
C LEU A 314 -10.68 23.40 -12.71
N HIS A 315 -10.19 23.31 -11.46
CA HIS A 315 -10.71 24.05 -10.32
C HIS A 315 -10.12 25.48 -10.21
N GLY A 316 -9.02 25.79 -10.93
CA GLY A 316 -8.32 27.05 -10.80
C GLY A 316 -7.86 27.32 -9.37
N GLY A 317 -8.08 28.52 -8.85
CA GLY A 317 -7.67 28.89 -7.48
C GLY A 317 -8.26 27.99 -6.37
N MET A 318 -9.47 27.45 -6.58
CA MET A 318 -10.07 26.49 -5.64
C MET A 318 -9.32 25.16 -5.59
N GLY A 319 -8.62 24.76 -6.65
CA GLY A 319 -7.86 23.52 -6.70
C GLY A 319 -6.63 23.46 -5.78
N VAL A 320 -6.18 24.61 -5.28
CA VAL A 320 -5.06 24.74 -4.34
C VAL A 320 -5.49 25.27 -2.97
N SER A 321 -6.77 25.59 -2.79
CA SER A 321 -7.32 26.07 -1.51
C SER A 321 -7.48 24.92 -0.52
N LYS A 322 -7.06 25.11 0.73
CA LYS A 322 -7.30 24.17 1.83
C LYS A 322 -8.76 24.11 2.30
N GLU A 323 -9.60 25.07 1.88
CA GLU A 323 -11.02 25.08 2.17
C GLU A 323 -11.83 24.09 1.30
N TYR A 324 -11.23 23.60 0.22
CA TYR A 324 -11.84 22.64 -0.71
C TYR A 324 -11.00 21.36 -0.75
N ASP A 325 -11.54 20.24 -0.32
CA ASP A 325 -10.84 18.98 -0.02
C ASP A 325 -9.98 18.36 -1.15
N LEU A 326 -9.98 18.91 -2.35
CA LEU A 326 -9.19 18.40 -3.48
C LEU A 326 -7.70 18.26 -3.16
N TRP A 327 -7.14 19.17 -2.36
CA TRP A 327 -5.73 19.13 -1.97
C TRP A 327 -5.33 17.82 -1.26
N LYS A 328 -6.24 17.22 -0.46
CA LYS A 328 -6.00 15.94 0.21
C LYS A 328 -5.74 14.84 -0.81
N TYR A 329 -6.62 14.74 -1.80
CA TYR A 329 -6.51 13.75 -2.88
C TYR A 329 -5.24 13.95 -3.72
N CYS A 330 -4.87 15.19 -3.99
CA CYS A 330 -3.62 15.51 -4.70
C CYS A 330 -2.38 15.08 -3.91
N LEU A 331 -2.36 15.26 -2.59
CA LEU A 331 -1.25 14.80 -1.74
C LEU A 331 -1.19 13.28 -1.68
N LEU A 332 -2.33 12.58 -1.50
CA LEU A 332 -2.41 11.12 -1.52
C LEU A 332 -1.95 10.55 -2.86
N ALA A 333 -2.40 11.16 -3.97
CA ALA A 333 -1.98 10.77 -5.31
C ALA A 333 -0.46 10.89 -5.47
N LYS A 334 0.13 12.02 -5.05
CA LYS A 334 1.57 12.26 -5.16
C LYS A 334 2.39 11.30 -4.28
N GLU A 335 1.92 10.99 -3.09
CA GLU A 335 2.56 10.03 -2.20
C GLU A 335 2.61 8.64 -2.82
N HIS A 336 1.46 8.12 -3.25
CA HIS A 336 1.36 6.78 -3.82
C HIS A 336 1.94 6.66 -5.24
N GLU A 337 2.14 7.78 -5.95
CA GLU A 337 2.88 7.83 -7.22
C GLU A 337 4.30 7.29 -7.07
N ILE A 338 4.96 7.65 -5.95
CA ILE A 338 6.38 7.33 -5.72
C ILE A 338 6.61 6.18 -4.74
N MET A 339 5.67 5.91 -3.83
CA MET A 339 5.81 4.81 -2.86
C MET A 339 5.76 3.45 -3.53
N HIS A 340 6.61 2.52 -3.06
CA HIS A 340 6.77 1.17 -3.64
C HIS A 340 7.00 1.22 -5.16
N ASP A 341 8.02 1.95 -5.55
CA ASP A 341 8.53 2.22 -6.89
C ASP A 341 7.71 3.25 -7.69
N SER A 342 8.42 4.10 -8.37
CA SER A 342 7.86 5.05 -9.35
C SER A 342 7.54 4.35 -10.67
N ALA A 343 6.79 5.02 -11.55
CA ALA A 343 6.52 4.53 -12.90
C ALA A 343 7.80 4.14 -13.64
N ALA A 344 8.85 4.96 -13.54
CA ALA A 344 10.12 4.70 -14.23
C ALA A 344 10.78 3.39 -13.76
N VAL A 345 10.78 3.12 -12.46
CA VAL A 345 11.33 1.87 -11.90
C VAL A 345 10.51 0.67 -12.35
N CYS A 346 9.18 0.74 -12.25
CA CYS A 346 8.29 -0.33 -12.69
C CYS A 346 8.44 -0.65 -14.19
N ILE A 347 8.51 0.38 -15.05
CA ILE A 347 8.71 0.22 -16.50
C ILE A 347 10.09 -0.39 -16.80
N THR A 348 11.13 0.01 -16.06
CA THR A 348 12.48 -0.55 -16.23
C THR A 348 12.49 -2.05 -15.89
N ASN A 349 11.85 -2.44 -14.79
CA ASN A 349 11.77 -3.84 -14.39
C ASN A 349 10.91 -4.67 -15.36
N LEU A 350 9.78 -4.11 -15.79
CA LEU A 350 8.95 -4.73 -16.82
C LEU A 350 9.76 -4.96 -18.12
N GLY A 351 10.58 -3.98 -18.54
CA GLY A 351 11.46 -4.12 -19.70
C GLY A 351 12.50 -5.25 -19.52
N LYS A 352 13.12 -5.36 -18.33
CA LYS A 352 14.05 -6.46 -18.01
C LYS A 352 13.35 -7.83 -18.11
N ASN A 353 12.17 -7.97 -17.49
CA ASN A 353 11.42 -9.22 -17.49
C ASN A 353 11.03 -9.69 -18.91
N ILE A 354 10.64 -8.75 -19.79
CA ILE A 354 10.32 -9.06 -21.19
C ILE A 354 11.56 -9.50 -21.98
N THR A 355 12.70 -8.83 -21.75
CA THR A 355 13.94 -9.12 -22.50
C THR A 355 14.60 -10.43 -22.06
N LEU A 356 14.48 -10.81 -20.80
CA LEU A 356 15.04 -12.06 -20.27
C LEU A 356 14.23 -13.29 -20.69
N ASN A 357 12.97 -13.12 -21.06
CA ASN A 357 12.08 -14.19 -21.50
C ASN A 357 12.04 -14.37 -23.03
N GLN A 358 12.86 -13.63 -23.80
CA GLN A 358 13.10 -13.80 -25.23
C GLN A 358 14.43 -14.56 -25.46
#